data_e9513912cb1bee22c7d3b3c2fa2a7395
#
_entry.id   e9513912cb1bee22c7d3b3c2fa2a7395
#
_cell.length_a   1.000
_cell.length_b   1.000
_cell.length_c   1.000
_cell.angle_alpha   90.00
_cell.angle_beta   90.00
_cell.angle_gamma   90.00
#
_symmetry.space_group_name_H-M   'P 1'
#
loop_
_entity.id
_entity.type
_entity.pdbx_description
1 polymer ?
#
loop_
_entity_poly.entity_id
_entity_poly.type
_entity_poly.pdbx_seq_one_letter_code
_entity_poly.pdbx_strand_id
1 'polypeptide(L)'
;AEMFVTVWLGILEVSTGKMKCANAGHEYPAIMRKDGAFELFKDKHGFVLAGMEGARYREYELELDAGDRLVVYTDGVPEATNAANALYGTDRMLLALNGAKDSTCRQLLEALQRDVDAFVNGADQFDDMTMLCIEMKNASSAMKKIQLTPTLDKLPEATAFFEDTLSAADVPMKAVARVNIAVDEIFSNIAQYSGASSVTLGCALSEGKATLRFSDNGRPYDPTEKPDPDTTLSAEERDIGGLGIFMVKKIMDE
;
A
#
# COMPACT_ATOMS: atom_id res chain seq x y z
N ALA A 1 11.26 39.63 8.61
CA ALA A 1 10.07 38.80 8.77
C ALA A 1 10.52 37.51 9.47
N GLU A 2 9.95 37.20 10.61
CA GLU A 2 10.16 35.90 11.26
C GLU A 2 9.45 34.86 10.41
N MET A 3 10.22 33.88 9.89
CA MET A 3 9.67 32.76 9.13
C MET A 3 9.20 31.70 10.13
N PHE A 4 8.00 31.19 9.96
CA PHE A 4 7.45 30.07 10.70
C PHE A 4 7.04 28.97 9.72
N VAL A 5 6.86 27.77 10.23
CA VAL A 5 6.43 26.61 9.44
C VAL A 5 5.25 25.95 10.12
N THR A 6 4.22 25.59 9.36
CA THR A 6 3.15 24.74 9.82
C THR A 6 3.47 23.29 9.47
N VAL A 7 3.17 22.34 10.36
CA VAL A 7 3.42 20.92 10.13
C VAL A 7 2.30 20.07 10.70
N TRP A 8 1.77 19.18 9.90
CA TRP A 8 1.05 18.02 10.38
C TRP A 8 1.91 16.78 10.17
N LEU A 9 2.16 16.02 11.24
CA LEU A 9 2.97 14.81 11.25
C LEU A 9 2.09 13.61 11.58
N GLY A 10 2.15 12.56 10.76
CA GLY A 10 1.51 11.28 11.02
C GLY A 10 2.48 10.12 10.81
N ILE A 11 2.58 9.23 11.80
CA ILE A 11 3.34 7.98 11.72
C ILE A 11 2.35 6.83 11.72
N LEU A 12 2.12 6.23 10.54
CA LEU A 12 1.16 5.14 10.33
C LEU A 12 1.84 3.77 10.49
N GLU A 13 1.31 2.96 11.39
CA GLU A 13 1.58 1.53 11.42
C GLU A 13 0.64 0.81 10.45
N VAL A 14 1.14 0.51 9.25
CA VAL A 14 0.33 -0.01 8.13
C VAL A 14 -0.37 -1.34 8.46
N SER A 15 0.23 -2.16 9.35
CA SER A 15 -0.32 -3.46 9.75
C SER A 15 -1.55 -3.36 10.63
N THR A 16 -1.69 -2.28 11.39
CA THR A 16 -2.76 -2.11 12.37
C THR A 16 -3.69 -0.95 12.06
N GLY A 17 -3.29 -0.04 11.15
CA GLY A 17 -4.01 1.20 10.88
C GLY A 17 -3.83 2.27 11.96
N LYS A 18 -3.08 1.98 13.03
CA LYS A 18 -2.81 2.96 14.10
C LYS A 18 -1.84 4.03 13.62
N MET A 19 -2.18 5.26 13.87
CA MET A 19 -1.38 6.41 13.49
C MET A 19 -1.17 7.29 14.72
N LYS A 20 0.10 7.63 14.98
CA LYS A 20 0.46 8.68 15.95
C LYS A 20 0.63 9.99 15.21
N CYS A 21 -0.06 11.01 15.68
CA CYS A 21 -0.14 12.30 15.00
C CYS A 21 0.25 13.45 15.92
N ALA A 22 0.77 14.51 15.32
CA ALA A 22 0.94 15.81 15.95
C ALA A 22 0.69 16.91 14.92
N ASN A 23 0.07 18.01 15.38
CA ASN A 23 -0.23 19.16 14.53
C ASN A 23 0.38 20.44 15.14
N ALA A 24 1.21 21.12 14.37
CA ALA A 24 1.86 22.38 14.70
C ALA A 24 1.30 23.51 13.83
N GLY A 25 0.04 23.86 14.03
CA GLY A 25 -0.62 24.96 13.35
C GLY A 25 -0.94 24.73 11.87
N HIS A 26 -0.94 23.47 11.44
CA HIS A 26 -1.30 23.09 10.06
C HIS A 26 -2.80 22.86 9.91
N GLU A 27 -3.30 22.86 8.68
CA GLU A 27 -4.70 22.59 8.38
C GLU A 27 -5.20 21.27 8.99
N TYR A 28 -6.49 21.22 9.35
CA TYR A 28 -7.11 19.99 9.82
C TYR A 28 -7.22 18.98 8.67
N PRO A 29 -6.74 17.75 8.83
CA PRO A 29 -6.95 16.74 7.82
C PRO A 29 -8.44 16.44 7.63
N ALA A 30 -8.85 16.12 6.41
CA ALA A 30 -10.18 15.59 6.14
C ALA A 30 -10.14 14.07 6.21
N ILE A 31 -11.08 13.47 6.94
CA ILE A 31 -11.21 12.03 7.09
C ILE A 31 -12.58 11.58 6.58
N MET A 32 -12.59 10.44 5.88
CA MET A 32 -13.80 9.72 5.53
C MET A 32 -13.70 8.32 6.14
N ARG A 33 -14.65 7.98 7.00
CA ARG A 33 -14.82 6.61 7.46
C ARG A 33 -15.45 5.78 6.35
N LYS A 34 -15.20 4.49 6.34
CA LYS A 34 -15.77 3.57 5.35
C LYS A 34 -17.26 3.85 5.14
N ASP A 35 -17.66 3.97 3.89
CA ASP A 35 -19.05 4.26 3.46
C ASP A 35 -19.64 5.57 3.98
N GLY A 36 -18.82 6.42 4.62
CA GLY A 36 -19.21 7.71 5.17
C GLY A 36 -19.05 8.89 4.20
N ALA A 37 -18.88 10.06 4.79
CA ALA A 37 -18.55 11.32 4.12
C ALA A 37 -17.23 11.87 4.67
N PHE A 38 -16.55 12.69 3.87
CA PHE A 38 -15.41 13.45 4.35
C PHE A 38 -15.86 14.54 5.32
N GLU A 39 -15.20 14.62 6.44
CA GLU A 39 -15.34 15.66 7.46
C GLU A 39 -13.96 16.09 7.97
N LEU A 40 -13.85 17.30 8.52
CA LEU A 40 -12.60 17.74 9.13
C LEU A 40 -12.36 17.03 10.45
N PHE A 41 -11.20 16.42 10.58
CA PHE A 41 -10.75 15.86 11.86
C PHE A 41 -10.13 16.99 12.70
N LYS A 42 -10.97 17.61 13.55
CA LYS A 42 -10.57 18.74 14.41
C LYS A 42 -9.79 18.23 15.61
N ASP A 43 -8.47 18.26 15.52
CA ASP A 43 -7.57 17.96 16.62
C ASP A 43 -7.30 19.17 17.52
N LYS A 44 -6.53 18.96 18.59
CA LYS A 44 -6.02 20.04 19.44
C LYS A 44 -4.58 20.33 19.04
N HIS A 45 -4.40 21.08 17.98
CA HIS A 45 -3.06 21.39 17.49
C HIS A 45 -2.34 22.46 18.32
N GLY A 46 -1.01 22.45 18.23
CA GLY A 46 -0.13 23.41 18.87
C GLY A 46 0.12 24.64 18.00
N PHE A 47 0.99 25.50 18.48
CA PHE A 47 1.44 26.68 17.76
C PHE A 47 2.38 26.29 16.60
N VAL A 48 2.53 27.17 15.61
CA VAL A 48 3.42 26.94 14.45
C VAL A 48 4.88 26.71 14.91
N LEU A 49 5.65 25.94 14.14
CA LEU A 49 7.07 25.74 14.40
C LEU A 49 7.83 27.06 14.22
N ALA A 50 8.85 27.26 15.06
CA ALA A 50 9.67 28.47 15.12
C ALA A 50 8.92 29.77 15.45
N GLY A 51 7.62 29.72 15.73
CA GLY A 51 6.86 30.92 16.13
C GLY A 51 7.01 31.30 17.59
N MET A 52 7.41 30.35 18.47
CA MET A 52 7.62 30.61 19.90
C MET A 52 8.63 29.64 20.51
N GLU A 53 9.63 30.15 21.22
CA GLU A 53 10.59 29.32 21.95
C GLU A 53 9.91 28.53 23.08
N GLY A 54 10.24 27.24 23.21
CA GLY A 54 9.67 26.36 24.22
C GLY A 54 8.23 25.89 23.94
N ALA A 55 7.69 26.14 22.75
CA ALA A 55 6.39 25.61 22.33
C ALA A 55 6.37 24.07 22.48
N ARG A 56 5.25 23.55 23.04
CA ARG A 56 5.04 22.12 23.22
C ARG A 56 3.95 21.64 22.28
N TYR A 57 4.19 20.48 21.65
CA TYR A 57 3.27 19.84 20.74
C TYR A 57 2.64 18.62 21.39
N ARG A 58 1.35 18.43 21.14
CA ARG A 58 0.59 17.31 21.69
C ARG A 58 0.54 16.19 20.67
N GLU A 59 0.96 15.02 21.08
CA GLU A 59 0.69 13.78 20.34
C GLU A 59 -0.75 13.34 20.58
N TYR A 60 -1.40 12.82 19.52
CA TYR A 60 -2.69 12.17 19.59
C TYR A 60 -2.69 10.92 18.68
N GLU A 61 -3.62 10.03 18.91
CA GLU A 61 -3.76 8.82 18.14
C GLU A 61 -4.97 8.92 17.22
N LEU A 62 -4.80 8.44 16.00
CA LEU A 62 -5.83 8.25 14.99
C LEU A 62 -5.74 6.80 14.52
N GLU A 63 -6.86 6.12 14.39
CA GLU A 63 -6.93 4.77 13.85
C GLU A 63 -7.69 4.84 12.52
N LEU A 64 -7.11 4.24 11.48
CA LEU A 64 -7.69 4.11 10.15
C LEU A 64 -8.06 2.66 9.92
N ASP A 65 -9.36 2.39 9.84
CA ASP A 65 -9.88 1.10 9.45
C ASP A 65 -9.83 0.91 7.94
N ALA A 66 -9.95 -0.34 7.51
CA ALA A 66 -10.00 -0.67 6.09
C ALA A 66 -11.19 0.01 5.38
N GLY A 67 -10.90 0.77 4.35
CA GLY A 67 -11.85 1.60 3.61
C GLY A 67 -11.90 3.05 4.08
N ASP A 68 -11.22 3.39 5.19
CA ASP A 68 -11.08 4.77 5.62
C ASP A 68 -10.12 5.52 4.69
N ARG A 69 -10.38 6.81 4.51
CA ARG A 69 -9.52 7.71 3.74
C ARG A 69 -9.15 8.93 4.55
N LEU A 70 -7.90 9.35 4.41
CA LEU A 70 -7.36 10.55 5.02
C LEU A 70 -6.81 11.47 3.92
N VAL A 71 -7.24 12.72 3.89
CA VAL A 71 -6.71 13.76 3.00
C VAL A 71 -6.04 14.83 3.84
N VAL A 72 -4.76 15.08 3.56
CA VAL A 72 -3.99 16.19 4.11
C VAL A 72 -3.65 17.16 2.99
N TYR A 73 -3.65 18.46 3.28
CA TYR A 73 -3.52 19.51 2.29
C TYR A 73 -2.94 20.78 2.93
N THR A 74 -2.30 21.61 2.10
CA THR A 74 -1.83 22.94 2.52
C THR A 74 -2.94 23.97 2.43
N ASP A 75 -2.78 25.08 3.16
CA ASP A 75 -3.67 26.24 3.17
C ASP A 75 -3.94 26.83 1.78
N GLY A 76 -3.03 26.65 0.84
CA GLY A 76 -3.24 27.02 -0.57
C GLY A 76 -4.52 26.42 -1.20
N VAL A 77 -5.08 25.33 -0.63
CA VAL A 77 -6.36 24.78 -1.11
C VAL A 77 -7.57 25.61 -0.61
N PRO A 78 -7.83 25.74 0.72
CA PRO A 78 -8.97 26.54 1.20
C PRO A 78 -8.79 28.05 0.99
N GLU A 79 -7.57 28.55 0.87
CA GLU A 79 -7.28 29.97 0.64
C GLU A 79 -7.21 30.35 -0.85
N ALA A 80 -7.36 29.39 -1.76
CA ALA A 80 -7.47 29.67 -3.18
C ALA A 80 -8.53 30.77 -3.42
N THR A 81 -8.18 31.80 -4.18
CA THR A 81 -8.95 33.04 -4.29
C THR A 81 -9.41 33.27 -5.73
N ASN A 82 -10.64 33.67 -5.93
CA ASN A 82 -11.17 34.04 -7.24
C ASN A 82 -11.00 35.54 -7.52
N ALA A 83 -11.33 35.98 -8.74
CA ALA A 83 -11.22 37.38 -9.18
C ALA A 83 -12.05 38.38 -8.31
N ALA A 84 -13.01 37.91 -7.52
CA ALA A 84 -13.77 38.71 -6.56
C ALA A 84 -13.17 38.72 -5.15
N ASN A 85 -11.96 38.20 -4.97
CA ASN A 85 -11.29 37.99 -3.69
C ASN A 85 -12.08 37.12 -2.68
N ALA A 86 -12.93 36.23 -3.16
CA ALA A 86 -13.58 35.25 -2.32
C ALA A 86 -12.68 34.02 -2.16
N LEU A 87 -12.58 33.50 -0.93
CA LEU A 87 -11.84 32.27 -0.65
C LEU A 87 -12.65 31.04 -1.06
N TYR A 88 -11.98 30.00 -1.49
CA TYR A 88 -12.54 28.68 -1.80
C TYR A 88 -13.21 28.06 -0.58
N GLY A 89 -12.50 28.04 0.53
CA GLY A 89 -12.97 27.62 1.83
C GLY A 89 -13.05 26.10 2.03
N THR A 90 -13.01 25.69 3.30
CA THR A 90 -13.06 24.28 3.69
C THR A 90 -14.42 23.63 3.41
N ASP A 91 -15.53 24.37 3.50
CA ASP A 91 -16.87 23.83 3.23
C ASP A 91 -17.00 23.40 1.76
N ARG A 92 -16.51 24.22 0.83
CA ARG A 92 -16.51 23.87 -0.60
C ARG A 92 -15.55 22.73 -0.89
N MET A 93 -14.37 22.69 -0.26
CA MET A 93 -13.45 21.58 -0.34
C MET A 93 -14.12 20.26 0.08
N LEU A 94 -14.82 20.25 1.22
CA LEU A 94 -15.55 19.06 1.68
C LEU A 94 -16.66 18.65 0.71
N LEU A 95 -17.37 19.61 0.11
CA LEU A 95 -18.37 19.31 -0.93
C LEU A 95 -17.74 18.65 -2.15
N ALA A 96 -16.59 19.15 -2.63
CA ALA A 96 -15.86 18.58 -3.75
C ALA A 96 -15.36 17.14 -3.44
N LEU A 97 -14.75 16.95 -2.26
CA LEU A 97 -14.32 15.62 -1.80
C LEU A 97 -15.50 14.64 -1.72
N ASN A 98 -16.61 15.05 -1.14
CA ASN A 98 -17.80 14.22 -1.00
C ASN A 98 -18.48 13.92 -2.35
N GLY A 99 -18.40 14.85 -3.30
CA GLY A 99 -18.87 14.63 -4.68
C GLY A 99 -18.09 13.56 -5.44
N ALA A 100 -16.85 13.29 -5.04
CA ALA A 100 -15.95 12.32 -5.66
C ALA A 100 -15.58 11.14 -4.74
N LYS A 101 -16.26 10.96 -3.61
CA LYS A 101 -15.90 9.99 -2.56
C LYS A 101 -15.82 8.52 -3.02
N ASP A 102 -16.56 8.15 -4.05
CA ASP A 102 -16.60 6.78 -4.57
C ASP A 102 -15.50 6.50 -5.63
N SER A 103 -14.64 7.49 -5.91
CA SER A 103 -13.54 7.38 -6.85
C SER A 103 -12.24 6.90 -6.17
N THR A 104 -11.20 6.60 -6.95
CA THR A 104 -9.86 6.32 -6.41
C THR A 104 -9.24 7.58 -5.77
N CYS A 105 -8.24 7.43 -4.87
CA CYS A 105 -7.53 8.57 -4.28
C CYS A 105 -7.00 9.55 -5.34
N ARG A 106 -6.46 9.05 -6.46
CA ARG A 106 -6.00 9.89 -7.57
C ARG A 106 -7.14 10.70 -8.18
N GLN A 107 -8.24 10.04 -8.54
CA GLN A 107 -9.39 10.69 -9.15
C GLN A 107 -10.07 11.67 -8.18
N LEU A 108 -10.06 11.38 -6.89
CA LEU A 108 -10.54 12.27 -5.82
C LEU A 108 -9.73 13.58 -5.81
N LEU A 109 -8.40 13.50 -5.78
CA LEU A 109 -7.54 14.68 -5.80
C LEU A 109 -7.63 15.45 -7.12
N GLU A 110 -7.72 14.75 -8.25
CA GLU A 110 -7.95 15.39 -9.57
C GLU A 110 -9.32 16.09 -9.65
N ALA A 111 -10.34 15.56 -8.98
CA ALA A 111 -11.66 16.19 -8.91
C ALA A 111 -11.62 17.45 -8.03
N LEU A 112 -10.94 17.37 -6.88
CA LEU A 112 -10.74 18.52 -6.00
C LEU A 112 -9.96 19.64 -6.74
N GLN A 113 -8.84 19.29 -7.40
CA GLN A 113 -8.06 20.25 -8.17
C GLN A 113 -8.91 20.95 -9.23
N ARG A 114 -9.69 20.20 -10.01
CA ARG A 114 -10.58 20.78 -11.04
C ARG A 114 -11.65 21.71 -10.46
N ASP A 115 -12.19 21.42 -9.27
CA ASP A 115 -13.17 22.30 -8.63
C ASP A 115 -12.51 23.59 -8.13
N VAL A 116 -11.28 23.50 -7.57
CA VAL A 116 -10.48 24.69 -7.22
C VAL A 116 -10.19 25.52 -8.46
N ASP A 117 -9.68 24.92 -9.54
CA ASP A 117 -9.35 25.62 -10.79
C ASP A 117 -10.59 26.32 -11.37
N ALA A 118 -11.73 25.66 -11.35
CA ALA A 118 -13.01 26.23 -11.81
C ALA A 118 -13.47 27.41 -10.94
N PHE A 119 -13.20 27.36 -9.64
CA PHE A 119 -13.53 28.47 -8.72
C PHE A 119 -12.61 29.67 -8.90
N VAL A 120 -11.29 29.42 -9.02
CA VAL A 120 -10.26 30.45 -9.26
C VAL A 120 -10.50 31.13 -10.61
N ASN A 121 -10.91 30.38 -11.64
CA ASN A 121 -11.29 30.84 -12.95
C ASN A 121 -10.28 31.83 -13.60
N GLY A 122 -8.99 31.47 -13.51
CA GLY A 122 -7.89 32.22 -14.12
C GLY A 122 -7.38 33.42 -13.32
N ALA A 123 -7.81 33.62 -12.08
CA ALA A 123 -7.13 34.51 -11.15
C ALA A 123 -5.74 33.95 -10.78
N ASP A 124 -4.82 34.84 -10.40
CA ASP A 124 -3.48 34.44 -9.99
C ASP A 124 -3.52 33.53 -8.77
N GLN A 125 -2.72 32.45 -8.80
CA GLN A 125 -2.56 31.56 -7.65
C GLN A 125 -1.83 32.31 -6.54
N PHE A 126 -2.41 32.28 -5.33
CA PHE A 126 -1.87 33.03 -4.18
C PHE A 126 -0.79 32.24 -3.44
N ASP A 127 -0.95 30.90 -3.31
CA ASP A 127 -0.02 30.03 -2.61
C ASP A 127 0.05 28.64 -3.25
N ASP A 128 1.08 27.86 -2.89
CA ASP A 128 1.30 26.51 -3.42
C ASP A 128 0.30 25.51 -2.83
N MET A 129 -0.35 24.74 -3.69
CA MET A 129 -1.29 23.69 -3.31
C MET A 129 -0.61 22.34 -3.29
N THR A 130 -0.55 21.72 -2.11
CA THR A 130 -0.13 20.33 -1.95
C THR A 130 -1.25 19.51 -1.35
N MET A 131 -1.50 18.35 -1.93
CA MET A 131 -2.57 17.44 -1.47
C MET A 131 -2.07 16.00 -1.45
N LEU A 132 -2.38 15.28 -0.38
CA LEU A 132 -2.10 13.84 -0.24
C LEU A 132 -3.38 13.13 0.21
N CYS A 133 -3.74 12.05 -0.48
CA CYS A 133 -4.82 11.15 -0.06
C CYS A 133 -4.24 9.77 0.26
N ILE A 134 -4.56 9.27 1.44
CA ILE A 134 -4.25 7.92 1.89
C ILE A 134 -5.57 7.16 2.00
N GLU A 135 -5.67 5.99 1.42
CA GLU A 135 -6.74 5.03 1.63
C GLU A 135 -6.18 3.83 2.40
N MET A 136 -6.75 3.56 3.57
CA MET A 136 -6.45 2.34 4.28
C MET A 136 -7.21 1.22 3.60
N LYS A 137 -6.51 0.45 2.81
CA LYS A 137 -7.08 -0.78 2.26
C LYS A 137 -7.09 -1.83 3.36
N ASN A 138 -8.03 -2.80 3.25
CA ASN A 138 -7.94 -3.98 4.11
C ASN A 138 -6.47 -4.34 4.18
N ALA A 139 -5.89 -4.35 5.37
CA ALA A 139 -4.56 -4.91 5.54
C ALA A 139 -4.67 -6.28 4.86
N SER A 140 -4.12 -6.36 3.63
CA SER A 140 -4.01 -7.64 2.94
C SER A 140 -3.41 -8.52 3.98
N SER A 141 -4.08 -9.53 4.44
CA SER A 141 -3.81 -10.26 5.68
C SER A 141 -2.31 -10.28 5.88
N ALA A 142 -1.84 -9.65 6.96
CA ALA A 142 -0.43 -9.28 7.11
C ALA A 142 0.37 -10.49 6.66
N MET A 143 1.20 -10.36 5.63
CA MET A 143 1.82 -11.50 4.95
C MET A 143 2.29 -12.49 6.01
N LYS A 144 1.56 -13.58 6.19
CA LYS A 144 1.98 -14.64 7.10
C LYS A 144 3.34 -15.10 6.67
N LYS A 145 4.23 -15.33 7.61
CA LYS A 145 5.61 -15.72 7.30
C LYS A 145 6.01 -16.90 8.16
N ILE A 146 6.80 -17.79 7.56
CA ILE A 146 7.53 -18.85 8.26
C ILE A 146 8.97 -18.84 7.76
N GLN A 147 9.91 -19.13 8.65
CA GLN A 147 11.32 -19.29 8.31
C GLN A 147 11.71 -20.76 8.44
N LEU A 148 12.31 -21.32 7.40
CA LEU A 148 12.71 -22.71 7.33
C LEU A 148 14.18 -22.82 6.89
N THR A 149 14.79 -23.96 7.21
CA THR A 149 16.02 -24.39 6.53
C THR A 149 15.64 -24.97 5.18
N PRO A 150 16.24 -24.52 4.06
CA PRO A 150 15.88 -25.00 2.72
C PRO A 150 16.46 -26.38 2.45
N THR A 151 15.79 -27.40 2.94
CA THR A 151 16.13 -28.83 2.74
C THR A 151 14.87 -29.56 2.27
N LEU A 152 15.02 -30.60 1.44
CA LEU A 152 13.89 -31.32 0.86
C LEU A 152 12.95 -31.95 1.89
N ASP A 153 13.44 -32.32 3.06
CA ASP A 153 12.62 -32.82 4.17
C ASP A 153 11.69 -31.75 4.76
N LYS A 154 11.96 -30.46 4.51
CA LYS A 154 11.13 -29.32 4.92
C LYS A 154 10.07 -28.94 3.88
N LEU A 155 10.07 -29.55 2.71
CA LEU A 155 9.06 -29.29 1.69
C LEU A 155 7.61 -29.54 2.17
N PRO A 156 7.28 -30.61 2.91
CA PRO A 156 5.92 -30.78 3.44
C PRO A 156 5.50 -29.65 4.40
N GLU A 157 6.44 -29.11 5.19
CA GLU A 157 6.17 -28.00 6.11
C GLU A 157 5.94 -26.69 5.32
N ALA A 158 6.70 -26.46 4.25
CA ALA A 158 6.52 -25.33 3.36
C ALA A 158 5.16 -25.39 2.66
N THR A 159 4.76 -26.54 2.12
CA THR A 159 3.46 -26.76 1.47
C THR A 159 2.31 -26.55 2.44
N ALA A 160 2.38 -27.16 3.64
CA ALA A 160 1.34 -27.00 4.66
C ALA A 160 1.14 -25.53 5.08
N PHE A 161 2.20 -24.75 5.19
CA PHE A 161 2.11 -23.32 5.51
C PHE A 161 1.24 -22.54 4.49
N PHE A 162 1.40 -22.79 3.20
CA PHE A 162 0.59 -22.14 2.17
C PHE A 162 -0.84 -22.72 2.13
N GLU A 163 -1.01 -24.04 2.22
CA GLU A 163 -2.31 -24.68 2.26
C GLU A 163 -3.19 -24.18 3.41
N ASP A 164 -2.64 -24.14 4.63
CA ASP A 164 -3.36 -23.67 5.81
C ASP A 164 -3.73 -22.19 5.68
N THR A 165 -2.83 -21.38 5.12
CA THR A 165 -3.09 -19.95 4.93
C THR A 165 -4.19 -19.70 3.90
N LEU A 166 -4.18 -20.43 2.78
CA LEU A 166 -5.14 -20.29 1.71
C LEU A 166 -6.50 -20.89 2.09
N SER A 167 -6.52 -22.06 2.76
CA SER A 167 -7.74 -22.73 3.22
C SER A 167 -8.46 -21.89 4.29
N ALA A 168 -7.73 -21.24 5.19
CA ALA A 168 -8.32 -20.34 6.19
C ALA A 168 -9.01 -19.10 5.58
N ALA A 169 -8.78 -18.83 4.30
CA ALA A 169 -9.38 -17.73 3.55
C ALA A 169 -10.34 -18.23 2.44
N ASP A 170 -10.83 -19.47 2.55
CA ASP A 170 -11.78 -20.10 1.63
C ASP A 170 -11.35 -20.06 0.15
N VAL A 171 -10.02 -20.10 -0.12
CA VAL A 171 -9.50 -20.15 -1.49
C VAL A 171 -9.90 -21.48 -2.14
N PRO A 172 -10.44 -21.48 -3.38
CA PRO A 172 -10.87 -22.71 -4.05
C PRO A 172 -9.74 -23.75 -4.16
N MET A 173 -10.03 -25.03 -3.88
CA MET A 173 -9.05 -26.13 -3.92
C MET A 173 -8.24 -26.20 -5.22
N LYS A 174 -8.85 -25.83 -6.35
CA LYS A 174 -8.15 -25.77 -7.65
C LYS A 174 -7.01 -24.74 -7.65
N ALA A 175 -7.20 -23.60 -6.98
CA ALA A 175 -6.15 -22.59 -6.84
C ALA A 175 -5.09 -23.04 -5.85
N VAL A 176 -5.49 -23.65 -4.72
CA VAL A 176 -4.55 -24.24 -3.75
C VAL A 176 -3.65 -25.28 -4.42
N ALA A 177 -4.20 -26.17 -5.25
CA ALA A 177 -3.41 -27.18 -5.98
C ALA A 177 -2.37 -26.54 -6.94
N ARG A 178 -2.69 -25.40 -7.58
CA ARG A 178 -1.73 -24.67 -8.41
C ARG A 178 -0.61 -24.07 -7.57
N VAL A 179 -0.97 -23.49 -6.42
CA VAL A 179 0.01 -22.95 -5.49
C VAL A 179 0.97 -24.04 -5.01
N ASN A 180 0.47 -25.23 -4.67
CA ASN A 180 1.31 -26.34 -4.23
C ASN A 180 2.34 -26.75 -5.28
N ILE A 181 1.96 -26.79 -6.56
CA ILE A 181 2.90 -27.08 -7.65
C ILE A 181 4.01 -26.00 -7.71
N ALA A 182 3.64 -24.72 -7.56
CA ALA A 182 4.61 -23.64 -7.56
C ALA A 182 5.51 -23.68 -6.32
N VAL A 183 4.97 -24.00 -5.15
CA VAL A 183 5.74 -24.14 -3.90
C VAL A 183 6.74 -25.29 -4.00
N ASP A 184 6.30 -26.45 -4.48
CA ASP A 184 7.14 -27.63 -4.67
C ASP A 184 8.35 -27.30 -5.56
N GLU A 185 8.11 -26.69 -6.69
CA GLU A 185 9.16 -26.35 -7.65
C GLU A 185 10.11 -25.28 -7.10
N ILE A 186 9.58 -24.16 -6.58
CA ILE A 186 10.43 -23.05 -6.13
C ILE A 186 11.23 -23.46 -4.89
N PHE A 187 10.59 -24.11 -3.90
CA PHE A 187 11.28 -24.52 -2.69
C PHE A 187 12.33 -25.59 -2.95
N SER A 188 12.04 -26.56 -3.81
CA SER A 188 13.00 -27.60 -4.22
C SER A 188 14.21 -27.01 -4.94
N ASN A 189 13.99 -26.01 -5.81
CA ASN A 189 15.09 -25.30 -6.48
C ASN A 189 15.96 -24.53 -5.47
N ILE A 190 15.37 -23.84 -4.50
CA ILE A 190 16.11 -23.18 -3.43
C ILE A 190 16.92 -24.22 -2.63
N ALA A 191 16.29 -25.32 -2.22
CA ALA A 191 16.93 -26.35 -1.42
C ALA A 191 18.12 -27.02 -2.14
N GLN A 192 18.05 -27.20 -3.46
CA GLN A 192 19.05 -27.92 -4.23
C GLN A 192 20.16 -27.02 -4.77
N TYR A 193 19.85 -25.78 -5.14
CA TYR A 193 20.74 -24.97 -5.97
C TYR A 193 21.18 -23.64 -5.37
N SER A 194 20.42 -23.07 -4.40
CA SER A 194 20.75 -21.75 -3.86
C SER A 194 21.95 -21.74 -2.93
N GLY A 195 22.22 -22.86 -2.23
CA GLY A 195 23.21 -22.93 -1.15
C GLY A 195 22.81 -22.10 0.07
N ALA A 196 21.54 -21.73 0.18
CA ALA A 196 21.02 -20.95 1.30
C ALA A 196 21.03 -21.77 2.61
N SER A 197 21.24 -21.07 3.72
CA SER A 197 21.07 -21.66 5.07
C SER A 197 19.69 -21.37 5.66
N SER A 198 18.94 -20.44 5.08
CA SER A 198 17.62 -20.03 5.55
C SER A 198 16.77 -19.49 4.38
N VAL A 199 15.49 -19.84 4.39
CA VAL A 199 14.47 -19.28 3.51
C VAL A 199 13.28 -18.79 4.34
N THR A 200 12.79 -17.61 4.01
CA THR A 200 11.54 -17.06 4.55
C THR A 200 10.45 -17.19 3.48
N LEU A 201 9.40 -17.92 3.82
CA LEU A 201 8.19 -18.05 3.01
C LEU A 201 7.18 -17.03 3.47
N GLY A 202 6.50 -16.37 2.55
CA GLY A 202 5.45 -15.40 2.83
C GLY A 202 4.20 -15.68 2.01
N CYS A 203 3.03 -15.58 2.62
CA CYS A 203 1.73 -15.68 1.97
C CYS A 203 0.84 -14.52 2.38
N ALA A 204 0.30 -13.80 1.40
CA ALA A 204 -0.67 -12.74 1.61
C ALA A 204 -1.84 -12.92 0.62
N LEU A 205 -3.03 -12.54 1.08
CA LEU A 205 -4.25 -12.54 0.25
C LEU A 205 -4.80 -11.12 0.18
N SER A 206 -5.04 -10.62 -1.01
CA SER A 206 -5.60 -9.30 -1.24
C SER A 206 -6.38 -9.26 -2.55
N GLU A 207 -7.58 -8.68 -2.53
CA GLU A 207 -8.39 -8.42 -3.72
C GLU A 207 -8.60 -9.67 -4.62
N GLY A 208 -8.75 -10.85 -4.00
CA GLY A 208 -8.93 -12.12 -4.71
C GLY A 208 -7.65 -12.70 -5.31
N LYS A 209 -6.48 -12.11 -5.01
CA LYS A 209 -5.16 -12.62 -5.40
C LYS A 209 -4.41 -13.18 -4.20
N ALA A 210 -3.68 -14.27 -4.42
CA ALA A 210 -2.72 -14.81 -3.46
C ALA A 210 -1.31 -14.43 -3.89
N THR A 211 -0.56 -13.75 -3.02
CA THR A 211 0.84 -13.41 -3.23
C THR A 211 1.71 -14.36 -2.42
N LEU A 212 2.57 -15.10 -3.10
CA LEU A 212 3.57 -15.96 -2.50
C LEU A 212 4.94 -15.28 -2.58
N ARG A 213 5.69 -15.33 -1.50
CA ARG A 213 7.04 -14.77 -1.45
C ARG A 213 8.01 -15.80 -0.90
N PHE A 214 9.11 -15.98 -1.62
CA PHE A 214 10.25 -16.77 -1.20
C PHE A 214 11.45 -15.83 -1.11
N SER A 215 12.14 -15.85 0.03
CA SER A 215 13.31 -14.99 0.25
C SER A 215 14.36 -15.80 0.99
N ASP A 216 15.41 -16.17 0.32
CA ASP A 216 16.53 -16.92 0.84
C ASP A 216 17.81 -16.08 0.90
N ASN A 217 18.81 -16.58 1.62
CA ASN A 217 20.13 -15.94 1.76
C ASN A 217 21.21 -16.65 0.90
N GLY A 218 20.80 -17.37 -0.12
CA GLY A 218 21.68 -18.08 -1.03
C GLY A 218 22.23 -17.21 -2.17
N ARG A 219 22.67 -17.87 -3.22
CA ARG A 219 23.17 -17.19 -4.41
C ARG A 219 22.04 -16.49 -5.14
N PRO A 220 22.19 -15.21 -5.53
CA PRO A 220 21.19 -14.52 -6.34
C PRO A 220 20.89 -15.29 -7.63
N TYR A 221 19.63 -15.47 -7.93
CA TYR A 221 19.16 -16.12 -9.15
C TYR A 221 17.86 -15.47 -9.61
N ASP A 222 17.83 -15.03 -10.87
CA ASP A 222 16.62 -14.51 -11.50
C ASP A 222 15.99 -15.59 -12.40
N PRO A 223 14.87 -16.20 -11.96
CA PRO A 223 14.20 -17.21 -12.77
C PRO A 223 13.53 -16.64 -14.03
N THR A 224 13.35 -15.31 -14.12
CA THR A 224 12.68 -14.66 -15.26
C THR A 224 13.60 -14.51 -16.46
N GLU A 225 14.92 -14.44 -16.25
CA GLU A 225 15.92 -14.33 -17.31
C GLU A 225 16.12 -15.63 -18.10
N LYS A 226 15.69 -16.78 -17.55
CA LYS A 226 15.86 -18.06 -18.24
C LYS A 226 14.87 -18.17 -19.41
N PRO A 227 15.35 -18.46 -20.64
CA PRO A 227 14.47 -18.66 -21.78
C PRO A 227 13.55 -19.85 -21.56
N ASP A 228 12.35 -19.78 -22.11
CA ASP A 228 11.40 -20.89 -22.04
C ASP A 228 11.99 -22.15 -22.74
N PRO A 229 11.82 -23.33 -22.16
CA PRO A 229 12.31 -24.57 -22.76
C PRO A 229 11.57 -24.87 -24.06
N ASP A 230 12.28 -25.47 -25.02
CA ASP A 230 11.64 -25.97 -26.24
C ASP A 230 10.77 -27.19 -25.91
N THR A 231 9.45 -26.96 -25.92
CA THR A 231 8.43 -27.98 -25.59
C THR A 231 8.17 -28.93 -26.77
N THR A 232 8.77 -28.71 -27.96
CA THR A 232 8.60 -29.57 -29.16
C THR A 232 9.54 -30.78 -29.17
N LEU A 233 10.64 -30.73 -28.39
CA LEU A 233 11.60 -31.81 -28.27
C LEU A 233 11.05 -32.96 -27.41
N SER A 234 11.49 -34.18 -27.71
CA SER A 234 11.20 -35.38 -26.90
C SER A 234 11.83 -35.28 -25.50
N ALA A 235 11.34 -36.05 -24.52
CA ALA A 235 11.87 -36.05 -23.16
C ALA A 235 13.37 -36.44 -23.08
N GLU A 236 13.88 -37.17 -24.05
CA GLU A 236 15.27 -37.64 -24.13
C GLU A 236 16.22 -36.58 -24.73
N GLU A 237 15.67 -35.64 -25.51
CA GLU A 237 16.42 -34.56 -26.20
C GLU A 237 16.41 -33.22 -25.45
N ARG A 238 15.68 -33.13 -24.33
CA ARG A 238 15.60 -31.91 -23.53
C ARG A 238 16.72 -31.85 -22.51
N ASP A 239 17.29 -30.67 -22.34
CA ASP A 239 18.17 -30.39 -21.19
C ASP A 239 17.46 -30.65 -19.88
N ILE A 240 18.13 -31.34 -18.95
CA ILE A 240 17.62 -31.60 -17.62
C ILE A 240 17.59 -30.27 -16.85
N GLY A 241 16.40 -29.71 -16.65
CA GLY A 241 16.16 -28.49 -15.86
C GLY A 241 15.55 -27.34 -16.67
N GLY A 242 14.61 -26.64 -16.04
CA GLY A 242 13.90 -25.47 -16.60
C GLY A 242 12.41 -25.68 -16.87
N LEU A 243 11.94 -26.92 -16.89
CA LEU A 243 10.51 -27.22 -17.09
C LEU A 243 9.66 -26.75 -15.90
N GLY A 244 10.20 -26.86 -14.69
CA GLY A 244 9.48 -26.47 -13.48
C GLY A 244 9.24 -24.96 -13.37
N ILE A 245 10.28 -24.14 -13.61
CA ILE A 245 10.12 -22.68 -13.67
C ILE A 245 9.15 -22.27 -14.78
N PHE A 246 9.22 -22.94 -15.94
CA PHE A 246 8.27 -22.73 -17.02
C PHE A 246 6.83 -23.07 -16.60
N MET A 247 6.63 -24.17 -15.86
CA MET A 247 5.31 -24.53 -15.31
C MET A 247 4.84 -23.47 -14.32
N VAL A 248 5.68 -23.00 -13.41
CA VAL A 248 5.33 -21.91 -12.48
C VAL A 248 4.87 -20.67 -13.24
N LYS A 249 5.63 -20.22 -14.26
CA LYS A 249 5.24 -19.09 -15.14
C LYS A 249 3.88 -19.31 -15.83
N LYS A 250 3.48 -20.56 -16.09
CA LYS A 250 2.20 -20.87 -16.77
C LYS A 250 1.01 -20.97 -15.82
N ILE A 251 1.22 -21.31 -14.55
CA ILE A 251 0.15 -21.50 -13.57
C ILE A 251 -0.05 -20.31 -12.66
N MET A 252 0.93 -19.42 -12.55
CA MET A 252 0.86 -18.16 -11.82
C MET A 252 0.59 -17.02 -12.79
N ASP A 253 -0.03 -15.95 -12.30
CA ASP A 253 -0.45 -14.81 -13.13
C ASP A 253 0.68 -13.80 -13.35
N GLU A 254 1.67 -13.75 -12.44
CA GLU A 254 2.87 -12.88 -12.49
C GLU A 254 4.09 -13.65 -11.99
#